data_b37c9aee4c06cb6c3ebaa2cc49b1f0c7
#
_entry.id   b37c9aee4c06cb6c3ebaa2cc49b1f0c7
#
_cell.length_a   1.000
_cell.length_b   1.000
_cell.length_c   1.000
_cell.angle_alpha   90.00
_cell.angle_beta   90.00
_cell.angle_gamma   90.00
#
_symmetry.space_group_name_H-M   'P 1'
#
loop_
_entity.id
_entity.type
_entity.pdbx_description
1 polymer ?
#
loop_
_entity_poly.entity_id
_entity_poly.type
_entity_poly.pdbx_seq_one_letter_code
_entity_poly.pdbx_strand_id
1 'polypeptide(L)'
;RKYAEESSTSLANAYFEIVFGTPDMPRITEEDITASGTDTAIYVIARASGEGKDRTASKGDYYLTDDEEYNISLIRRRYAKVVVIINGGSVIDTAFLKSQNVNSILVVSQLGNVGGHVVADVITGISDPCGRLTDTWAKAYDDYPGKDDFSSNNGNTDDEFYKEGMYVGYRYFDSFGVEPAYPFGYGKSYTDFDIAVAETALDGEVFSAKLVVYNTGSEYAGKQVVQAYVSSPEGSLDKP
;
A
#
# COMPACT_ATOMS: atom_id res chain seq x y z
N ARG A 1 20.06 0.80 20.60
CA ARG A 1 20.90 0.47 21.78
C ARG A 1 20.13 -0.40 22.77
N LYS A 2 18.90 -0.04 23.12
CA LYS A 2 18.04 -0.84 23.99
C LYS A 2 17.70 -2.22 23.38
N TYR A 3 17.44 -2.27 22.08
CA TYR A 3 17.14 -3.51 21.35
C TYR A 3 18.32 -4.50 21.31
N ALA A 4 19.55 -3.99 21.19
CA ALA A 4 20.75 -4.81 21.16
C ALA A 4 21.18 -5.34 22.56
N GLU A 5 20.71 -4.72 23.62
CA GLU A 5 21.01 -5.13 25.00
C GLU A 5 20.05 -6.22 25.51
N GLU A 6 18.87 -6.36 24.90
CA GLU A 6 17.83 -7.33 25.27
C GLU A 6 17.91 -8.65 24.49
N SER A 7 18.60 -8.69 23.33
CA SER A 7 18.77 -9.91 22.54
C SER A 7 20.13 -10.55 22.80
N SER A 8 20.13 -11.81 23.22
CA SER A 8 21.35 -12.64 23.35
C SER A 8 21.99 -13.01 22.00
N THR A 9 21.67 -12.29 20.94
CA THR A 9 22.05 -12.55 19.56
C THR A 9 23.36 -11.85 19.19
N SER A 10 24.14 -12.44 18.28
CA SER A 10 25.38 -11.82 17.79
C SER A 10 25.11 -10.42 17.21
N LEU A 11 26.08 -9.50 17.29
CA LEU A 11 25.99 -8.16 16.71
C LEU A 11 25.56 -8.15 15.23
N ALA A 12 25.90 -9.17 14.46
CA ALA A 12 25.50 -9.32 13.06
C ALA A 12 24.00 -9.62 12.93
N ASN A 13 23.44 -10.50 13.76
CA ASN A 13 22.01 -10.82 13.76
C ASN A 13 21.19 -9.65 14.30
N ALA A 14 21.66 -8.95 15.34
CA ALA A 14 21.02 -7.73 15.84
C ALA A 14 21.00 -6.63 14.76
N TYR A 15 22.09 -6.48 13.98
CA TYR A 15 22.12 -5.56 12.85
C TYR A 15 21.11 -5.95 11.76
N PHE A 16 21.01 -7.23 11.42
CA PHE A 16 20.05 -7.75 10.46
C PHE A 16 18.61 -7.53 10.92
N GLU A 17 18.28 -7.77 12.17
CA GLU A 17 16.97 -7.51 12.75
C GLU A 17 16.62 -6.02 12.78
N ILE A 18 17.58 -5.16 13.11
CA ILE A 18 17.37 -3.69 13.11
C ILE A 18 17.16 -3.16 11.69
N VAL A 19 17.87 -3.70 10.70
CA VAL A 19 17.80 -3.21 9.32
C VAL A 19 16.66 -3.83 8.53
N PHE A 20 16.35 -5.12 8.78
CA PHE A 20 15.40 -5.92 7.98
C PHE A 20 14.24 -6.49 8.79
N GLY A 21 14.24 -6.35 10.10
CA GLY A 21 13.14 -6.78 10.97
C GLY A 21 11.98 -5.79 10.99
N THR A 22 10.77 -6.30 11.15
CA THR A 22 9.63 -5.45 11.50
C THR A 22 9.71 -5.17 13.00
N PRO A 23 9.76 -3.91 13.45
CA PRO A 23 9.84 -3.61 14.86
C PRO A 23 8.56 -4.02 15.57
N ASP A 24 8.69 -4.68 16.72
CA ASP A 24 7.56 -4.91 17.62
C ASP A 24 7.06 -3.58 18.18
N MET A 25 5.78 -3.33 17.97
CA MET A 25 5.12 -2.15 18.54
C MET A 25 4.50 -2.52 19.89
N PRO A 26 4.87 -1.85 20.98
CA PRO A 26 4.27 -2.11 22.27
C PRO A 26 2.77 -1.78 22.26
N ARG A 27 2.02 -2.44 23.13
CA ARG A 27 0.62 -2.09 23.35
C ARG A 27 0.49 -0.70 23.94
N ILE A 28 -0.37 0.08 23.34
CA ILE A 28 -0.78 1.39 23.86
C ILE A 28 -1.66 1.18 25.08
N THR A 29 -1.46 2.01 26.11
CA THR A 29 -2.24 1.97 27.34
C THR A 29 -3.26 3.11 27.41
N GLU A 30 -4.20 3.03 28.35
CA GLU A 30 -5.14 4.12 28.63
C GLU A 30 -4.43 5.36 29.22
N GLU A 31 -3.31 5.15 29.91
CA GLU A 31 -2.46 6.24 30.40
C GLU A 31 -1.81 6.99 29.24
N ASP A 32 -1.30 6.30 28.22
CA ASP A 32 -0.71 6.94 27.03
C ASP A 32 -1.75 7.80 26.31
N ILE A 33 -2.97 7.30 26.18
CA ILE A 33 -4.07 8.04 25.55
C ILE A 33 -4.41 9.29 26.37
N THR A 34 -4.53 9.14 27.66
CA THR A 34 -4.85 10.27 28.56
C THR A 34 -3.73 11.33 28.53
N ALA A 35 -2.48 10.88 28.53
CA ALA A 35 -1.31 11.76 28.49
C ALA A 35 -1.17 12.51 27.16
N SER A 36 -1.72 11.99 26.06
CA SER A 36 -1.60 12.60 24.73
C SER A 36 -2.29 13.97 24.64
N GLY A 37 -3.41 14.17 25.32
CA GLY A 37 -4.16 15.43 25.36
C GLY A 37 -4.68 15.92 24.00
N THR A 38 -4.83 15.00 23.01
CA THR A 38 -5.27 15.31 21.64
C THR A 38 -6.51 14.49 21.26
N ASP A 39 -7.22 14.94 20.23
CA ASP A 39 -8.35 14.22 19.63
C ASP A 39 -7.99 13.43 18.38
N THR A 40 -6.73 13.49 17.95
CA THR A 40 -6.23 12.91 16.72
C THR A 40 -5.08 11.96 17.01
N ALA A 41 -5.14 10.76 16.46
CA ALA A 41 -4.07 9.77 16.53
C ALA A 41 -3.53 9.44 15.13
N ILE A 42 -2.21 9.31 15.03
CA ILE A 42 -1.50 8.81 13.86
C ILE A 42 -0.84 7.49 14.28
N TYR A 43 -1.19 6.42 13.60
CA TYR A 43 -0.61 5.09 13.83
C TYR A 43 0.21 4.66 12.62
N VAL A 44 1.45 4.27 12.84
CA VAL A 44 2.37 3.85 11.77
C VAL A 44 2.50 2.33 11.79
N ILE A 45 2.12 1.69 10.69
CA ILE A 45 2.40 0.28 10.42
C ILE A 45 3.67 0.23 9.60
N ALA A 46 4.72 -0.37 10.14
CA ALA A 46 5.98 -0.54 9.43
C ALA A 46 6.15 -2.00 8.99
N ARG A 47 6.65 -2.18 7.76
CA ARG A 47 7.05 -3.50 7.23
C ARG A 47 8.41 -3.37 6.58
N ALA A 48 9.32 -4.21 7.02
CA ALA A 48 10.59 -4.36 6.33
C ALA A 48 10.40 -5.27 5.11
N SER A 49 10.99 -4.88 4.00
CA SER A 49 11.15 -5.72 2.82
C SER A 49 12.60 -5.60 2.37
N GLY A 50 13.36 -6.66 2.60
CA GLY A 50 14.79 -6.73 2.26
C GLY A 50 15.03 -7.71 1.13
N GLU A 51 16.14 -7.53 0.43
CA GLU A 51 16.62 -8.49 -0.56
C GLU A 51 16.89 -9.87 0.08
N GLY A 52 16.59 -10.93 -0.65
CA GLY A 52 16.85 -12.31 -0.23
C GLY A 52 15.84 -12.90 0.75
N LYS A 53 14.70 -12.22 0.98
CA LYS A 53 13.59 -12.75 1.76
C LYS A 53 12.28 -12.37 1.13
N ASP A 54 11.49 -13.37 0.75
CA ASP A 54 10.13 -13.17 0.30
C ASP A 54 9.18 -12.84 1.45
N ARG A 55 8.11 -12.13 1.12
CA ARG A 55 7.01 -11.84 2.03
C ARG A 55 6.16 -13.08 2.25
N THR A 56 5.58 -13.18 3.43
CA THR A 56 4.73 -14.31 3.83
C THR A 56 3.31 -13.86 4.18
N ALA A 57 2.34 -14.73 3.95
CA ALA A 57 0.96 -14.51 4.38
C ALA A 57 0.81 -14.80 5.89
N SER A 58 1.57 -14.07 6.71
CA SER A 58 1.61 -14.23 8.17
C SER A 58 1.40 -12.91 8.90
N LYS A 59 1.09 -13.01 10.21
CA LYS A 59 0.98 -11.84 11.10
C LYS A 59 2.35 -11.16 11.25
N GLY A 60 2.34 -9.84 11.18
CA GLY A 60 3.56 -9.02 11.21
C GLY A 60 4.23 -8.87 9.84
N ASP A 61 3.72 -9.56 8.82
CA ASP A 61 4.15 -9.40 7.45
C ASP A 61 2.99 -8.93 6.56
N TYR A 62 2.26 -9.82 5.88
CA TYR A 62 1.08 -9.44 5.11
C TYR A 62 -0.08 -9.03 6.01
N TYR A 63 -0.34 -9.79 7.08
CA TYR A 63 -1.37 -9.47 8.06
C TYR A 63 -0.84 -8.59 9.20
N LEU A 64 -1.75 -7.87 9.86
CA LEU A 64 -1.45 -7.14 11.07
C LEU A 64 -1.09 -8.10 12.22
N THR A 65 -0.25 -7.66 13.14
CA THR A 65 -0.01 -8.38 14.40
C THR A 65 -1.21 -8.22 15.34
N ASP A 66 -1.32 -9.08 16.35
CA ASP A 66 -2.35 -8.95 17.39
C ASP A 66 -2.24 -7.62 18.14
N ASP A 67 -1.01 -7.12 18.33
CA ASP A 67 -0.77 -5.86 19.03
C ASP A 67 -1.10 -4.65 18.15
N GLU A 68 -0.86 -4.71 16.84
CA GLU A 68 -1.32 -3.69 15.91
C GLU A 68 -2.86 -3.61 15.87
N GLU A 69 -3.54 -4.75 15.77
CA GLU A 69 -5.01 -4.82 15.82
C GLU A 69 -5.57 -4.28 17.14
N TYR A 70 -4.96 -4.66 18.25
CA TYR A 70 -5.33 -4.14 19.58
C TYR A 70 -5.16 -2.62 19.65
N ASN A 71 -3.99 -2.11 19.27
CA ASN A 71 -3.66 -0.69 19.30
C ASN A 71 -4.62 0.12 18.44
N ILE A 72 -4.85 -0.30 17.18
CA ILE A 72 -5.75 0.37 16.25
C ILE A 72 -7.19 0.37 16.80
N SER A 73 -7.64 -0.74 17.36
CA SER A 73 -8.97 -0.81 17.99
C SER A 73 -9.09 0.13 19.19
N LEU A 74 -8.05 0.23 19.99
CA LEU A 74 -8.04 1.11 21.18
C LEU A 74 -8.07 2.57 20.75
N ILE A 75 -7.14 3.02 19.89
CA ILE A 75 -7.09 4.42 19.44
C ILE A 75 -8.37 4.80 18.70
N ARG A 76 -8.96 3.87 17.92
CA ARG A 76 -10.20 4.16 17.17
C ARG A 76 -11.40 4.40 18.10
N ARG A 77 -11.43 3.78 19.27
CA ARG A 77 -12.47 4.03 20.28
C ARG A 77 -12.26 5.33 21.06
N ARG A 78 -11.03 5.84 21.13
CA ARG A 78 -10.63 6.95 22.02
C ARG A 78 -10.41 8.27 21.31
N TYR A 79 -10.04 8.25 20.03
CA TYR A 79 -9.76 9.44 19.26
C TYR A 79 -10.86 9.73 18.24
N ALA A 80 -11.16 11.00 18.04
CA ALA A 80 -12.13 11.44 17.03
C ALA A 80 -11.60 11.20 15.61
N LYS A 81 -10.30 11.36 15.41
CA LYS A 81 -9.62 11.17 14.12
C LYS A 81 -8.48 10.19 14.27
N VAL A 82 -8.43 9.21 13.37
CA VAL A 82 -7.37 8.22 13.29
C VAL A 82 -6.85 8.14 11.87
N VAL A 83 -5.57 8.44 11.71
CA VAL A 83 -4.83 8.27 10.46
C VAL A 83 -3.89 7.08 10.60
N VAL A 84 -3.97 6.14 9.68
CA VAL A 84 -3.03 5.02 9.63
C VAL A 84 -2.05 5.27 8.49
N ILE A 85 -0.76 5.21 8.79
CA ILE A 85 0.32 5.32 7.81
C ILE A 85 0.89 3.92 7.59
N ILE A 86 0.92 3.48 6.34
CA ILE A 86 1.56 2.23 5.92
C ILE A 86 2.94 2.57 5.35
N ASN A 87 3.98 2.25 6.11
CA ASN A 87 5.38 2.40 5.74
C ASN A 87 5.98 1.02 5.44
N GLY A 88 5.85 0.59 4.20
CA GLY A 88 6.31 -0.71 3.74
C GLY A 88 6.44 -0.76 2.23
N GLY A 89 7.36 -1.57 1.73
CA GLY A 89 7.70 -1.65 0.30
C GLY A 89 6.72 -2.48 -0.53
N SER A 90 5.70 -3.11 0.07
CA SER A 90 4.72 -3.91 -0.66
C SER A 90 3.35 -3.93 0.02
N VAL A 91 2.41 -4.65 -0.57
CA VAL A 91 1.01 -4.74 -0.12
C VAL A 91 0.90 -5.38 1.27
N ILE A 92 -0.10 -4.95 2.04
CA ILE A 92 -0.54 -5.59 3.29
C ILE A 92 -2.06 -5.77 3.28
N ASP A 93 -2.57 -6.64 4.14
CA ASP A 93 -4.01 -6.73 4.35
C ASP A 93 -4.56 -5.47 5.03
N THR A 94 -5.60 -4.89 4.44
CA THR A 94 -6.28 -3.70 4.96
C THR A 94 -7.70 -3.98 5.45
N ALA A 95 -8.14 -5.23 5.43
CA ALA A 95 -9.50 -5.61 5.82
C ALA A 95 -9.83 -5.16 7.25
N PHE A 96 -8.89 -5.37 8.17
CA PHE A 96 -9.05 -4.92 9.56
C PHE A 96 -9.19 -3.39 9.66
N LEU A 97 -8.35 -2.62 8.96
CA LEU A 97 -8.42 -1.15 8.98
C LEU A 97 -9.78 -0.64 8.49
N LYS A 98 -10.32 -1.27 7.44
CA LYS A 98 -11.66 -0.97 6.93
C LYS A 98 -12.74 -1.31 7.94
N SER A 99 -12.64 -2.47 8.62
CA SER A 99 -13.61 -2.88 9.64
C SER A 99 -13.64 -1.93 10.85
N GLN A 100 -12.51 -1.33 11.20
CA GLN A 100 -12.40 -0.34 12.26
C GLN A 100 -12.83 1.07 11.85
N ASN A 101 -13.17 1.31 10.58
CA ASN A 101 -13.54 2.63 10.07
C ASN A 101 -12.48 3.70 10.41
N VAL A 102 -11.20 3.42 10.19
CA VAL A 102 -10.17 4.46 10.33
C VAL A 102 -10.45 5.61 9.35
N ASN A 103 -10.18 6.84 9.77
CA ASN A 103 -10.56 8.02 9.00
C ASN A 103 -9.75 8.17 7.71
N SER A 104 -8.48 7.78 7.73
CA SER A 104 -7.59 7.85 6.58
C SER A 104 -6.51 6.78 6.63
N ILE A 105 -6.12 6.30 5.45
CA ILE A 105 -4.96 5.42 5.26
C ILE A 105 -4.04 6.12 4.26
N LEU A 106 -2.79 6.34 4.68
CA LEU A 106 -1.73 6.92 3.85
C LEU A 106 -0.66 5.87 3.59
N VAL A 107 -0.49 5.46 2.33
CA VAL A 107 0.58 4.56 1.90
C VAL A 107 1.78 5.40 1.51
N VAL A 108 2.87 5.26 2.24
CA VAL A 108 4.08 6.06 2.04
C VAL A 108 5.25 5.26 1.48
N SER A 109 5.05 3.94 1.28
CA SER A 109 6.10 3.02 0.83
C SER A 109 7.37 3.15 1.68
N GLN A 110 8.55 3.11 1.08
CA GLN A 110 9.85 3.28 1.74
C GLN A 110 10.46 4.61 1.31
N LEU A 111 10.19 5.64 2.07
CA LEU A 111 10.67 6.99 1.78
C LEU A 111 12.15 7.13 2.15
N GLY A 112 12.83 8.04 1.44
CA GLY A 112 14.24 8.37 1.70
C GLY A 112 14.42 9.26 2.95
N ASN A 113 15.61 9.85 3.06
CA ASN A 113 16.07 10.58 4.26
C ASN A 113 15.15 11.73 4.72
N VAL A 114 14.41 12.34 3.80
CA VAL A 114 13.46 13.44 4.11
C VAL A 114 12.02 12.97 4.23
N GLY A 115 11.79 11.65 4.26
CA GLY A 115 10.44 11.05 4.25
C GLY A 115 9.54 11.56 5.36
N GLY A 116 10.04 11.77 6.57
CA GLY A 116 9.27 12.32 7.67
C GLY A 116 8.73 13.73 7.40
N HIS A 117 9.51 14.59 6.74
CA HIS A 117 9.05 15.91 6.33
C HIS A 117 7.95 15.83 5.28
N VAL A 118 8.12 14.98 4.27
CA VAL A 118 7.10 14.78 3.21
C VAL A 118 5.79 14.28 3.79
N VAL A 119 5.84 13.32 4.72
CA VAL A 119 4.64 12.81 5.40
C VAL A 119 3.97 13.92 6.21
N ALA A 120 4.74 14.73 6.95
CA ALA A 120 4.21 15.85 7.71
C ALA A 120 3.53 16.87 6.80
N ASP A 121 4.15 17.24 5.67
CA ASP A 121 3.58 18.17 4.69
C ASP A 121 2.25 17.66 4.12
N VAL A 122 2.16 16.36 3.81
CA VAL A 122 0.91 15.76 3.36
C VAL A 122 -0.15 15.79 4.46
N ILE A 123 0.16 15.34 5.69
CA ILE A 123 -0.83 15.28 6.79
C ILE A 123 -1.34 16.67 7.16
N THR A 124 -0.48 17.69 7.09
CA THR A 124 -0.85 19.07 7.40
C THR A 124 -1.47 19.84 6.23
N GLY A 125 -1.57 19.23 5.05
CA GLY A 125 -2.16 19.85 3.86
C GLY A 125 -1.24 20.85 3.15
N ILE A 126 0.05 20.90 3.50
CA ILE A 126 1.05 21.71 2.77
C ILE A 126 1.28 21.14 1.37
N SER A 127 1.22 19.80 1.26
CA SER A 127 1.36 19.09 -0.01
C SER A 127 0.16 18.19 -0.25
N ASP A 128 -0.31 18.13 -1.50
CA ASP A 128 -1.36 17.22 -1.92
C ASP A 128 -0.81 15.79 -2.10
N PRO A 129 -1.51 14.74 -1.59
CA PRO A 129 -1.16 13.34 -1.88
C PRO A 129 -1.53 12.99 -3.31
N CYS A 130 -0.60 13.12 -4.24
CA CYS A 130 -0.83 12.89 -5.66
C CYS A 130 -0.37 11.51 -6.16
N GLY A 131 0.19 10.67 -5.29
CA GLY A 131 0.61 9.31 -5.61
C GLY A 131 -0.57 8.40 -5.96
N ARG A 132 -0.32 7.41 -6.80
CA ARG A 132 -1.28 6.37 -7.18
C ARG A 132 -0.64 5.01 -6.96
N LEU A 133 -1.45 4.02 -6.55
CA LEU A 133 -0.97 2.66 -6.36
C LEU A 133 -0.44 2.09 -7.66
N THR A 134 0.74 1.48 -7.59
CA THR A 134 1.37 0.76 -8.69
C THR A 134 1.01 -0.72 -8.71
N ASP A 135 0.24 -1.16 -7.70
CA ASP A 135 -0.18 -2.53 -7.50
C ASP A 135 -1.69 -2.59 -7.31
N THR A 136 -2.29 -3.75 -7.59
CA THR A 136 -3.66 -4.05 -7.23
C THR A 136 -3.68 -4.71 -5.86
N TRP A 137 -4.40 -4.15 -4.91
CA TRP A 137 -4.51 -4.67 -3.55
C TRP A 137 -5.78 -5.52 -3.43
N ALA A 138 -5.62 -6.80 -3.15
CA ALA A 138 -6.72 -7.74 -2.98
C ALA A 138 -7.54 -7.46 -1.71
N LYS A 139 -8.80 -7.94 -1.68
CA LYS A 139 -9.62 -7.94 -0.46
C LYS A 139 -9.16 -9.01 0.54
N ALA A 140 -8.69 -10.14 0.02
CA ALA A 140 -8.12 -11.23 0.79
C ALA A 140 -6.88 -11.78 0.08
N TYR A 141 -5.99 -12.42 0.83
CA TYR A 141 -4.79 -13.05 0.26
C TYR A 141 -5.15 -14.09 -0.81
N ASP A 142 -6.26 -14.80 -0.59
CA ASP A 142 -6.76 -15.83 -1.50
C ASP A 142 -7.21 -15.31 -2.87
N ASP A 143 -7.39 -14.01 -3.02
CA ASP A 143 -7.76 -13.38 -4.29
C ASP A 143 -6.55 -13.18 -5.24
N TYR A 144 -5.31 -13.39 -4.77
CA TYR A 144 -4.14 -13.29 -5.63
C TYR A 144 -3.91 -14.57 -6.46
N PRO A 145 -3.64 -14.45 -7.77
CA PRO A 145 -3.55 -15.62 -8.66
C PRO A 145 -2.38 -16.57 -8.35
N GLY A 146 -1.26 -16.05 -7.86
CA GLY A 146 -0.04 -16.81 -7.57
C GLY A 146 0.12 -17.24 -6.11
N LYS A 147 -0.90 -17.09 -5.27
CA LYS A 147 -0.78 -17.25 -3.81
C LYS A 147 -0.24 -18.59 -3.33
N ASP A 148 -0.60 -19.67 -4.03
CA ASP A 148 -0.23 -21.05 -3.65
C ASP A 148 1.18 -21.43 -4.10
N ASP A 149 1.68 -20.76 -5.11
CA ASP A 149 3.00 -21.05 -5.72
C ASP A 149 4.06 -20.00 -5.38
N PHE A 150 3.66 -18.81 -4.86
CA PHE A 150 4.58 -17.71 -4.53
C PHE A 150 5.64 -18.17 -3.54
N SER A 151 6.92 -17.90 -3.87
CA SER A 151 8.06 -18.36 -3.11
C SER A 151 8.05 -19.90 -3.00
N SER A 152 8.11 -20.45 -1.81
CA SER A 152 8.04 -21.90 -1.55
C SER A 152 6.70 -22.35 -0.94
N ASN A 153 5.62 -21.63 -1.16
CA ASN A 153 4.31 -21.97 -0.60
C ASN A 153 3.80 -23.36 -1.04
N ASN A 154 4.17 -23.80 -2.25
CA ASN A 154 3.88 -25.14 -2.76
C ASN A 154 4.80 -26.23 -2.22
N GLY A 155 5.77 -25.91 -1.35
CA GLY A 155 6.76 -26.83 -0.78
C GLY A 155 7.95 -27.15 -1.70
N ASN A 156 8.03 -26.56 -2.90
CA ASN A 156 9.17 -26.67 -3.81
C ASN A 156 10.09 -25.44 -3.63
N THR A 157 11.36 -25.69 -3.31
CA THR A 157 12.37 -24.62 -3.14
C THR A 157 13.34 -24.53 -4.33
N ASP A 158 13.23 -25.44 -5.28
CA ASP A 158 14.17 -25.56 -6.40
C ASP A 158 13.60 -24.97 -7.70
N ASP A 159 12.28 -25.04 -7.88
CA ASP A 159 11.61 -24.57 -9.09
C ASP A 159 10.48 -23.60 -8.76
N GLU A 160 10.41 -22.49 -9.47
CA GLU A 160 9.33 -21.50 -9.40
C GLU A 160 8.46 -21.57 -10.67
N PHE A 161 7.15 -21.69 -10.51
CA PHE A 161 6.20 -21.83 -11.62
C PHE A 161 5.28 -20.60 -11.71
N TYR A 162 5.47 -19.80 -12.73
CA TYR A 162 4.62 -18.61 -13.03
C TYR A 162 3.32 -19.05 -13.74
N LYS A 163 2.42 -19.70 -13.00
CA LYS A 163 1.17 -20.26 -13.52
C LYS A 163 0.18 -19.22 -14.00
N GLU A 164 0.24 -18.01 -13.42
CA GLU A 164 -0.61 -16.88 -13.79
C GLU A 164 -0.33 -16.34 -15.21
N GLY A 165 0.86 -16.62 -15.76
CA GLY A 165 1.24 -16.19 -17.09
C GLY A 165 1.14 -14.67 -17.26
N MET A 166 0.31 -14.20 -18.21
CA MET A 166 0.11 -12.77 -18.45
C MET A 166 -0.91 -12.12 -17.50
N TYR A 167 -1.64 -12.91 -16.74
CA TYR A 167 -2.69 -12.44 -15.82
C TYR A 167 -2.10 -12.04 -14.48
N VAL A 168 -1.30 -10.97 -14.48
CA VAL A 168 -0.64 -10.41 -13.30
C VAL A 168 -1.26 -9.07 -12.93
N GLY A 169 -1.47 -8.82 -11.64
CA GLY A 169 -2.00 -7.58 -11.12
C GLY A 169 -3.40 -7.26 -11.68
N TYR A 170 -3.64 -6.01 -12.10
CA TYR A 170 -4.95 -5.57 -12.59
C TYR A 170 -5.47 -6.42 -13.77
N ARG A 171 -4.58 -7.00 -14.60
CA ARG A 171 -5.02 -7.85 -15.71
C ARG A 171 -5.78 -9.08 -15.22
N TYR A 172 -5.31 -9.70 -14.12
CA TYR A 172 -6.04 -10.80 -13.50
C TYR A 172 -7.37 -10.34 -12.93
N PHE A 173 -7.35 -9.30 -12.10
CA PHE A 173 -8.55 -8.83 -11.41
C PHE A 173 -9.64 -8.41 -12.40
N ASP A 174 -9.29 -7.68 -13.44
CA ASP A 174 -10.23 -7.21 -14.46
C ASP A 174 -10.74 -8.36 -15.35
N SER A 175 -9.84 -9.26 -15.81
CA SER A 175 -10.20 -10.34 -16.72
C SER A 175 -11.09 -11.41 -16.06
N PHE A 176 -10.90 -11.67 -14.77
CA PHE A 176 -11.66 -12.68 -14.04
C PHE A 176 -12.76 -12.09 -13.15
N GLY A 177 -12.96 -10.79 -13.19
CA GLY A 177 -14.02 -10.12 -12.41
C GLY A 177 -13.80 -10.20 -10.90
N VAL A 178 -12.56 -10.27 -10.45
CA VAL A 178 -12.22 -10.27 -9.03
C VAL A 178 -12.18 -8.84 -8.52
N GLU A 179 -13.05 -8.50 -7.58
CA GLU A 179 -13.14 -7.14 -7.05
C GLU A 179 -12.01 -6.85 -6.05
N PRO A 180 -11.08 -5.90 -6.34
CA PRO A 180 -9.99 -5.59 -5.44
C PRO A 180 -10.41 -4.74 -4.24
N ALA A 181 -9.57 -4.70 -3.21
CA ALA A 181 -9.69 -3.71 -2.13
C ALA A 181 -9.37 -2.30 -2.63
N TYR A 182 -8.30 -2.21 -3.43
CA TYR A 182 -7.88 -1.00 -4.13
C TYR A 182 -7.32 -1.39 -5.51
N PRO A 183 -7.87 -0.87 -6.60
CA PRO A 183 -7.37 -1.18 -7.94
C PRO A 183 -6.02 -0.52 -8.22
N PHE A 184 -5.33 -1.01 -9.24
CA PHE A 184 -4.18 -0.33 -9.81
C PHE A 184 -4.52 1.12 -10.16
N GLY A 185 -3.63 2.04 -9.83
CA GLY A 185 -3.84 3.47 -10.07
C GLY A 185 -4.76 4.16 -9.05
N TYR A 186 -5.24 3.44 -8.02
CA TYR A 186 -6.04 4.05 -6.97
C TYR A 186 -5.23 5.06 -6.16
N GLY A 187 -5.88 6.14 -5.78
CA GLY A 187 -5.37 7.15 -4.87
C GLY A 187 -6.32 8.33 -4.81
N LYS A 188 -6.33 8.99 -3.67
CA LYS A 188 -7.10 10.22 -3.46
C LYS A 188 -6.17 11.42 -3.39
N SER A 189 -6.72 12.58 -3.68
CA SER A 189 -6.11 13.89 -3.57
C SER A 189 -6.95 14.74 -2.60
N TYR A 190 -6.43 15.88 -2.17
CA TYR A 190 -7.19 16.89 -1.43
C TYR A 190 -8.03 17.77 -2.35
N THR A 191 -7.90 17.57 -3.66
CA THR A 191 -8.72 18.21 -4.69
C THR A 191 -9.23 17.19 -5.69
N ASP A 192 -10.20 17.58 -6.49
CA ASP A 192 -10.79 16.73 -7.52
C ASP A 192 -10.37 17.20 -8.92
N PHE A 193 -10.35 16.25 -9.87
CA PHE A 193 -9.94 16.51 -11.24
C PHE A 193 -10.93 15.91 -12.22
N ASP A 194 -11.25 16.68 -13.25
CA ASP A 194 -11.90 16.20 -14.46
C ASP A 194 -10.88 16.03 -15.58
N ILE A 195 -11.02 14.94 -16.34
CA ILE A 195 -10.15 14.65 -17.48
C ILE A 195 -11.03 14.56 -18.74
N ALA A 196 -10.71 15.40 -19.71
CA ALA A 196 -11.39 15.40 -21.02
C ALA A 196 -10.40 15.08 -22.13
N VAL A 197 -10.82 14.25 -23.09
CA VAL A 197 -10.09 14.01 -24.32
C VAL A 197 -10.47 15.11 -25.31
N ALA A 198 -9.52 15.97 -25.66
CA ALA A 198 -9.76 17.09 -26.59
C ALA A 198 -9.60 16.65 -28.05
N GLU A 199 -8.56 15.87 -28.34
CA GLU A 199 -8.24 15.43 -29.70
C GLU A 199 -7.60 14.04 -29.65
N THR A 200 -7.84 13.23 -30.67
CA THR A 200 -7.13 11.98 -30.90
C THR A 200 -6.70 11.90 -32.35
N ALA A 201 -5.54 11.32 -32.61
CA ALA A 201 -5.06 11.08 -33.96
C ALA A 201 -4.32 9.75 -34.02
N LEU A 202 -4.39 9.11 -35.20
CA LEU A 202 -3.62 7.92 -35.54
C LEU A 202 -2.83 8.22 -36.82
N ASP A 203 -1.50 8.17 -36.69
CA ASP A 203 -0.59 8.36 -37.83
C ASP A 203 0.25 7.09 -37.97
N GLY A 204 -0.07 6.26 -38.95
CA GLY A 204 0.48 4.91 -39.06
C GLY A 204 0.20 4.07 -37.82
N GLU A 205 1.25 3.71 -37.10
CA GLU A 205 1.17 2.94 -35.87
C GLU A 205 1.23 3.81 -34.59
N VAL A 206 1.26 5.13 -34.74
CA VAL A 206 1.38 6.06 -33.62
C VAL A 206 0.02 6.64 -33.29
N PHE A 207 -0.53 6.26 -32.15
CA PHE A 207 -1.70 6.89 -31.56
C PHE A 207 -1.28 8.08 -30.70
N SER A 208 -1.95 9.20 -30.88
CA SER A 208 -1.78 10.39 -30.05
C SER A 208 -3.10 10.87 -29.49
N ALA A 209 -3.09 11.34 -28.25
CA ALA A 209 -4.25 11.95 -27.63
C ALA A 209 -3.84 13.25 -26.91
N LYS A 210 -4.63 14.29 -27.11
CA LYS A 210 -4.52 15.55 -26.38
C LYS A 210 -5.56 15.56 -25.27
N LEU A 211 -5.09 15.67 -24.05
CA LEU A 211 -5.93 15.65 -22.88
C LEU A 211 -5.96 17.03 -22.22
N VAL A 212 -7.09 17.36 -21.62
CA VAL A 212 -7.23 18.52 -20.75
C VAL A 212 -7.57 18.01 -19.37
N VAL A 213 -6.79 18.40 -18.39
CA VAL A 213 -7.01 18.06 -16.98
C VAL A 213 -7.41 19.34 -16.25
N TYR A 214 -8.60 19.34 -15.69
CA TYR A 214 -9.14 20.45 -14.91
C TYR A 214 -9.08 20.10 -13.42
N ASN A 215 -8.49 20.96 -12.61
CA ASN A 215 -8.68 20.92 -11.17
C ASN A 215 -10.06 21.55 -10.88
N THR A 216 -10.99 20.76 -10.36
CA THR A 216 -12.37 21.20 -10.07
C THR A 216 -12.55 21.63 -8.62
N GLY A 217 -11.56 21.39 -7.75
CA GLY A 217 -11.54 21.90 -6.38
C GLY A 217 -11.06 23.35 -6.30
N SER A 218 -11.34 23.98 -5.19
CA SER A 218 -11.06 25.42 -4.97
C SER A 218 -9.93 25.72 -3.98
N GLU A 219 -9.53 24.73 -3.18
CA GLU A 219 -8.64 24.99 -2.03
C GLU A 219 -7.20 24.49 -2.26
N TYR A 220 -7.03 23.39 -3.00
CA TYR A 220 -5.74 22.75 -3.17
C TYR A 220 -5.33 22.69 -4.65
N ALA A 221 -4.06 22.95 -4.90
CA ALA A 221 -3.41 22.57 -6.13
C ALA A 221 -2.91 21.11 -5.98
N GLY A 222 -2.98 20.32 -7.05
CA GLY A 222 -2.56 18.93 -7.02
C GLY A 222 -2.04 18.45 -8.37
N LYS A 223 -1.65 17.18 -8.42
CA LYS A 223 -1.21 16.49 -9.64
C LYS A 223 -2.14 15.31 -9.90
N GLN A 224 -2.55 15.13 -11.14
CA GLN A 224 -3.35 13.98 -11.56
C GLN A 224 -2.55 13.07 -12.47
N VAL A 225 -2.66 11.77 -12.23
CA VAL A 225 -2.10 10.74 -13.09
C VAL A 225 -3.15 10.37 -14.13
N VAL A 226 -2.76 10.43 -15.40
CA VAL A 226 -3.57 9.96 -16.52
C VAL A 226 -3.00 8.64 -17.00
N GLN A 227 -3.82 7.61 -17.07
CA GLN A 227 -3.45 6.28 -17.52
C GLN A 227 -4.09 6.02 -18.88
N ALA A 228 -3.31 5.58 -19.86
CA ALA A 228 -3.78 5.13 -21.16
C ALA A 228 -3.67 3.61 -21.24
N TYR A 229 -4.79 2.94 -21.47
CA TYR A 229 -4.86 1.50 -21.63
C TYR A 229 -5.06 1.14 -23.10
N VAL A 230 -4.30 0.17 -23.56
CA VAL A 230 -4.40 -0.36 -24.92
C VAL A 230 -4.76 -1.85 -24.82
N SER A 231 -5.86 -2.22 -25.45
CA SER A 231 -6.28 -3.62 -25.58
C SER A 231 -5.93 -4.15 -26.96
N SER A 232 -5.46 -5.38 -27.01
CA SER A 232 -5.31 -6.08 -28.28
C SER A 232 -6.68 -6.40 -28.89
N PRO A 233 -6.84 -6.35 -30.23
CA PRO A 233 -8.06 -6.83 -30.89
C PRO A 233 -8.27 -8.32 -30.59
N GLU A 234 -9.52 -8.75 -30.63
CA GLU A 234 -9.86 -10.19 -30.51
C GLU A 234 -9.09 -10.99 -31.58
N GLY A 235 -8.59 -12.15 -31.18
CA GLY A 235 -7.77 -13.00 -32.04
C GLY A 235 -7.61 -14.41 -31.46
N SER A 236 -6.67 -15.17 -32.05
CA SER A 236 -6.42 -16.55 -31.65
C SER A 236 -5.59 -16.69 -30.35
N LEU A 237 -5.04 -15.59 -29.82
CA LEU A 237 -4.32 -15.59 -28.56
C LEU A 237 -5.26 -15.06 -27.46
N ASP A 238 -5.30 -15.78 -26.36
CA ASP A 238 -5.93 -15.29 -25.13
C ASP A 238 -5.13 -14.11 -24.60
N LYS A 239 -5.81 -12.99 -24.36
CA LYS A 239 -5.18 -11.73 -23.98
C LYS A 239 -6.02 -11.03 -22.91
N PRO A 240 -5.40 -10.51 -21.85
CA PRO A 240 -6.08 -9.71 -20.86
C PRO A 240 -6.48 -8.34 -21.40
#